data_ad4cd242507750e7b941e5fee0760721
#
_entry.id   ad4cd242507750e7b941e5fee0760721
#
_cell.length_a   1.000
_cell.length_b   1.000
_cell.length_c   1.000
_cell.angle_alpha   90.00
_cell.angle_beta   90.00
_cell.angle_gamma   90.00
#
_symmetry.space_group_name_H-M   'P 1'
#
loop_
_entity.id
_entity.type
_entity.pdbx_description
1 polymer ?
#
loop_
_entity_poly.entity_id
_entity_poly.type
_entity_poly.pdbx_seq_one_letter_code
_entity_poly.pdbx_strand_id
1 'polypeptide(L)'
;KVISYEARPEMQDVARKNLERFGLAERVEFKIRNIGDGFEETGVDALFLDVANAYDYMHQVRQALKPGGFFGSILPTTNQVSKLLYALRREDFAFTEVLEIMMRFYKPEPDKLRPTDRMIAHTGFLIFARPVIIDHSQDDTSAILEEGWEADDIS
;
A
#
# COMPACT_ATOMS: atom_id res chain seq x y z
N LYS A 1 -10.77 5.95 -15.88
CA LYS A 1 -9.67 6.89 -16.09
C LYS A 1 -8.55 6.55 -15.11
N VAL A 2 -7.30 6.54 -15.58
CA VAL A 2 -6.11 6.36 -14.75
C VAL A 2 -5.32 7.67 -14.75
N ILE A 3 -4.81 8.05 -13.57
CA ILE A 3 -3.95 9.23 -13.42
C ILE A 3 -2.66 8.76 -12.75
N SER A 4 -1.53 9.12 -13.32
CA SER A 4 -0.20 8.73 -12.83
C SER A 4 0.56 9.97 -12.39
N TYR A 5 0.98 9.98 -11.14
CA TYR A 5 1.81 11.01 -10.54
C TYR A 5 3.27 10.55 -10.46
N GLU A 6 4.19 11.38 -10.90
CA GLU A 6 5.63 11.17 -10.75
C GLU A 6 6.31 12.53 -10.54
N ALA A 7 7.22 12.60 -9.60
CA ALA A 7 7.96 13.83 -9.30
C ALA A 7 9.10 14.09 -10.30
N ARG A 8 9.61 13.06 -10.95
CA ARG A 8 10.76 13.11 -11.86
C ARG A 8 10.31 13.00 -13.31
N PRO A 9 10.47 14.07 -14.12
CA PRO A 9 10.03 14.08 -15.52
C PRO A 9 10.60 12.92 -16.36
N GLU A 10 11.87 12.59 -16.16
CA GLU A 10 12.55 11.52 -16.90
C GLU A 10 11.94 10.14 -16.62
N MET A 11 11.44 9.90 -15.41
CA MET A 11 10.76 8.65 -15.05
C MET A 11 9.35 8.59 -15.63
N GLN A 12 8.67 9.73 -15.68
CA GLN A 12 7.38 9.83 -16.36
C GLN A 12 7.50 9.52 -17.85
N ASP A 13 8.55 10.00 -18.52
CA ASP A 13 8.83 9.71 -19.93
C ASP A 13 9.05 8.22 -20.17
N VAL A 14 9.74 7.53 -19.26
CA VAL A 14 9.91 6.07 -19.31
C VAL A 14 8.56 5.37 -19.19
N ALA A 15 7.73 5.78 -18.23
CA ALA A 15 6.39 5.21 -18.04
C ALA A 15 5.52 5.41 -19.29
N ARG A 16 5.51 6.60 -19.86
CA ARG A 16 4.78 6.93 -21.09
C ARG A 16 5.22 6.04 -22.26
N LYS A 17 6.52 5.95 -22.53
CA LYS A 17 7.07 5.10 -23.62
C LYS A 17 6.71 3.63 -23.43
N ASN A 18 6.70 3.13 -22.18
CA ASN A 18 6.28 1.75 -21.91
C ASN A 18 4.81 1.53 -22.25
N LEU A 19 3.93 2.47 -21.89
CA LEU A 19 2.51 2.37 -22.19
C LEU A 19 2.20 2.56 -23.69
N GLU A 20 2.95 3.39 -24.40
CA GLU A 20 2.85 3.56 -25.85
C GLU A 20 3.09 2.25 -26.59
N ARG A 21 4.07 1.43 -26.16
CA ARG A 21 4.36 0.10 -26.75
C ARG A 21 3.17 -0.85 -26.71
N PHE A 22 2.26 -0.64 -25.75
CA PHE A 22 1.05 -1.46 -25.56
C PHE A 22 -0.23 -0.74 -26.02
N GLY A 23 -0.13 0.45 -26.61
CA GLY A 23 -1.28 1.25 -27.03
C GLY A 23 -2.16 1.74 -25.87
N LEU A 24 -1.58 1.92 -24.69
CA LEU A 24 -2.30 2.28 -23.46
C LEU A 24 -2.05 3.72 -22.99
N ALA A 25 -1.13 4.45 -23.61
CA ALA A 25 -0.74 5.79 -23.16
C ALA A 25 -1.93 6.78 -23.13
N GLU A 26 -2.84 6.70 -24.11
CA GLU A 26 -4.03 7.54 -24.19
C GLU A 26 -5.06 7.30 -23.07
N ARG A 27 -4.92 6.20 -22.32
CA ARG A 27 -5.79 5.88 -21.18
C ARG A 27 -5.31 6.48 -19.86
N VAL A 28 -4.08 7.03 -19.86
CA VAL A 28 -3.41 7.53 -18.66
C VAL A 28 -3.16 9.03 -18.80
N GLU A 29 -3.63 9.79 -17.83
CA GLU A 29 -3.23 11.17 -17.63
C GLU A 29 -1.97 11.19 -16.76
N PHE A 30 -0.91 11.81 -17.27
CA PHE A 30 0.37 11.90 -16.57
C PHE A 30 0.53 13.29 -15.94
N LYS A 31 0.85 13.33 -14.65
CA LYS A 31 1.09 14.56 -13.91
C LYS A 31 2.47 14.53 -13.26
N ILE A 32 3.24 15.61 -13.47
CA ILE A 32 4.53 15.82 -12.78
C ILE A 32 4.22 16.57 -11.49
N ARG A 33 4.28 15.86 -10.35
CA ARG A 33 4.00 16.46 -9.05
C ARG A 33 4.59 15.61 -7.93
N ASN A 34 5.09 16.27 -6.89
CA ASN A 34 5.48 15.58 -5.68
C ASN A 34 4.25 15.19 -4.87
N ILE A 35 4.21 13.96 -4.35
CA ILE A 35 3.11 13.48 -3.53
C ILE A 35 2.91 14.30 -2.24
N GLY A 36 3.97 14.89 -1.70
CA GLY A 36 3.89 15.78 -0.55
C GLY A 36 2.97 16.98 -0.77
N ASP A 37 2.80 17.41 -2.03
CA ASP A 37 1.88 18.49 -2.43
C ASP A 37 0.42 18.02 -2.57
N GLY A 38 0.16 16.74 -2.28
CA GLY A 38 -1.16 16.11 -2.39
C GLY A 38 -1.59 15.82 -3.82
N PHE A 39 -2.76 15.22 -3.95
CA PHE A 39 -3.41 14.91 -5.22
C PHE A 39 -4.36 16.04 -5.61
N GLU A 40 -4.58 16.22 -6.91
CA GLU A 40 -5.56 17.20 -7.42
C GLU A 40 -6.98 16.62 -7.41
N GLU A 41 -7.09 15.29 -7.47
CA GLU A 41 -8.35 14.58 -7.50
C GLU A 41 -8.85 14.26 -6.08
N THR A 42 -10.19 14.22 -5.98
CA THR A 42 -10.90 13.74 -4.79
C THR A 42 -11.95 12.71 -5.19
N GLY A 43 -12.36 11.88 -4.26
CA GLY A 43 -13.39 10.88 -4.50
C GLY A 43 -12.97 9.78 -5.47
N VAL A 44 -11.65 9.49 -5.59
CA VAL A 44 -11.16 8.42 -6.47
C VAL A 44 -11.52 7.05 -5.95
N ASP A 45 -11.73 6.09 -6.87
CA ASP A 45 -12.13 4.71 -6.53
C ASP A 45 -10.99 3.90 -5.95
N ALA A 46 -9.77 4.12 -6.44
CA ALA A 46 -8.58 3.39 -6.02
C ALA A 46 -7.33 4.26 -6.11
N LEU A 47 -6.38 4.05 -5.21
CA LEU A 47 -5.09 4.72 -5.18
C LEU A 47 -4.00 3.72 -4.81
N PHE A 48 -2.98 3.60 -5.68
CA PHE A 48 -1.80 2.79 -5.43
C PHE A 48 -0.60 3.70 -5.17
N LEU A 49 0.06 3.49 -4.03
CA LEU A 49 1.18 4.28 -3.58
C LEU A 49 2.45 3.43 -3.55
N ASP A 50 3.31 3.62 -4.55
CA ASP A 50 4.60 2.92 -4.69
C ASP A 50 5.75 3.87 -4.34
N VAL A 51 5.89 4.19 -3.07
CA VAL A 51 6.99 4.99 -2.52
C VAL A 51 7.48 4.38 -1.22
N ALA A 52 8.78 4.50 -0.95
CA ALA A 52 9.42 3.87 0.20
C ALA A 52 8.89 4.33 1.57
N ASN A 53 8.35 5.54 1.65
CA ASN A 53 7.82 6.17 2.87
C ASN A 53 6.32 6.45 2.76
N ALA A 54 5.54 5.50 2.23
CA ALA A 54 4.10 5.63 2.04
C ALA A 54 3.35 6.13 3.31
N TYR A 55 3.84 5.76 4.49
CA TYR A 55 3.27 6.15 5.79
C TYR A 55 3.28 7.67 6.05
N ASP A 56 4.12 8.44 5.37
CA ASP A 56 4.19 9.91 5.51
C ASP A 56 3.06 10.62 4.75
N TYR A 57 2.42 9.95 3.80
CA TYR A 57 1.45 10.55 2.87
C TYR A 57 0.02 10.06 3.05
N MET A 58 -0.27 9.37 4.14
CA MET A 58 -1.61 8.79 4.34
C MET A 58 -2.71 9.83 4.49
N HIS A 59 -2.39 11.03 4.99
CA HIS A 59 -3.33 12.13 5.02
C HIS A 59 -3.76 12.57 3.60
N GLN A 60 -2.81 12.73 2.67
CA GLN A 60 -3.09 13.06 1.27
C GLN A 60 -3.90 11.95 0.59
N VAL A 61 -3.55 10.70 0.86
CA VAL A 61 -4.29 9.53 0.37
C VAL A 61 -5.73 9.53 0.88
N ARG A 62 -5.93 9.85 2.18
CA ARG A 62 -7.25 9.93 2.80
C ARG A 62 -8.14 11.00 2.16
N GLN A 63 -7.55 12.15 1.80
CA GLN A 63 -8.26 13.24 1.12
C GLN A 63 -8.65 12.89 -0.32
N ALA A 64 -7.83 12.12 -1.03
CA ALA A 64 -8.07 11.75 -2.42
C ALA A 64 -9.09 10.63 -2.57
N LEU A 65 -9.04 9.60 -1.71
CA LEU A 65 -9.91 8.44 -1.79
C LEU A 65 -11.33 8.74 -1.29
N LYS A 66 -12.33 8.20 -2.00
CA LYS A 66 -13.70 8.15 -1.47
C LYS A 66 -13.79 7.16 -0.30
N PRO A 67 -14.73 7.31 0.63
CA PRO A 67 -15.03 6.30 1.63
C PRO A 67 -15.29 4.93 0.97
N GLY A 68 -14.69 3.86 1.52
CA GLY A 68 -14.72 2.52 0.94
C GLY A 68 -13.88 2.32 -0.32
N GLY A 69 -13.19 3.36 -0.81
CA GLY A 69 -12.23 3.26 -1.92
C GLY A 69 -11.09 2.30 -1.61
N PHE A 70 -10.36 1.87 -2.63
CA PHE A 70 -9.30 0.88 -2.49
C PHE A 70 -7.93 1.55 -2.38
N PHE A 71 -7.22 1.32 -1.29
CA PHE A 71 -5.82 1.69 -1.12
C PHE A 71 -4.92 0.47 -1.30
N GLY A 72 -3.80 0.65 -2.01
CA GLY A 72 -2.75 -0.36 -2.14
C GLY A 72 -1.36 0.26 -2.06
N SER A 73 -0.42 -0.46 -1.47
CA SER A 73 1.00 -0.08 -1.42
C SER A 73 1.88 -1.32 -1.44
N ILE A 74 3.14 -1.15 -1.88
CA ILE A 74 4.18 -2.17 -1.80
C ILE A 74 5.36 -1.62 -1.02
N LEU A 75 5.83 -2.38 0.00
CA LEU A 75 6.95 -1.96 0.85
C LEU A 75 7.96 -3.11 1.02
N PRO A 76 9.26 -2.83 0.98
CA PRO A 76 10.28 -3.87 1.02
C PRO A 76 10.60 -4.40 2.42
N THR A 77 10.21 -3.72 3.51
CA THR A 77 10.63 -4.09 4.87
C THR A 77 9.48 -4.09 5.88
N THR A 78 9.55 -4.99 6.86
CA THR A 78 8.58 -5.08 7.96
C THR A 78 8.47 -3.79 8.78
N ASN A 79 9.59 -3.07 8.97
CA ASN A 79 9.58 -1.79 9.69
C ASN A 79 8.76 -0.72 8.95
N GLN A 80 8.83 -0.67 7.62
CA GLN A 80 8.01 0.24 6.81
C GLN A 80 6.54 -0.18 6.86
N VAL A 81 6.26 -1.49 6.79
CA VAL A 81 4.90 -2.01 6.95
C VAL A 81 4.32 -1.61 8.31
N SER A 82 5.06 -1.82 9.41
CA SER A 82 4.62 -1.43 10.75
C SER A 82 4.27 0.07 10.83
N LYS A 83 5.12 0.95 10.30
CA LYS A 83 4.84 2.39 10.23
C LYS A 83 3.59 2.71 9.43
N LEU A 84 3.40 2.03 8.28
CA LEU A 84 2.21 2.23 7.45
C LEU A 84 0.94 1.77 8.18
N LEU A 85 0.98 0.66 8.92
CA LEU A 85 -0.17 0.18 9.71
C LEU A 85 -0.60 1.20 10.78
N TYR A 86 0.35 1.84 11.46
CA TYR A 86 0.04 2.92 12.40
C TYR A 86 -0.58 4.14 11.70
N ALA A 87 -0.04 4.52 10.53
CA ALA A 87 -0.57 5.64 9.76
C ALA A 87 -1.98 5.36 9.23
N LEU A 88 -2.26 4.13 8.75
CA LEU A 88 -3.58 3.71 8.32
C LEU A 88 -4.62 3.82 9.43
N ARG A 89 -4.28 3.36 10.64
CA ARG A 89 -5.18 3.49 11.81
C ARG A 89 -5.48 4.94 12.15
N ARG A 90 -4.46 5.80 12.14
CA ARG A 90 -4.60 7.23 12.46
C ARG A 90 -5.49 7.98 11.46
N GLU A 91 -5.52 7.55 10.21
CA GLU A 91 -6.29 8.18 9.13
C GLU A 91 -7.60 7.44 8.81
N ASP A 92 -8.12 6.65 9.76
CA ASP A 92 -9.39 5.93 9.67
C ASP A 92 -9.48 4.98 8.47
N PHE A 93 -8.44 4.16 8.27
CA PHE A 93 -8.48 3.04 7.36
C PHE A 93 -8.78 1.74 8.10
N ALA A 94 -9.65 0.91 7.50
CA ALA A 94 -10.00 -0.42 7.99
C ALA A 94 -9.81 -1.48 6.89
N PHE A 95 -10.20 -2.72 7.17
CA PHE A 95 -10.06 -3.87 6.26
C PHE A 95 -8.62 -4.01 5.76
N THR A 96 -7.67 -3.86 6.69
CA THR A 96 -6.25 -3.86 6.37
C THR A 96 -5.75 -5.30 6.19
N GLU A 97 -5.12 -5.56 5.05
CA GLU A 97 -4.46 -6.81 4.72
C GLU A 97 -2.99 -6.57 4.44
N VAL A 98 -2.13 -7.48 4.90
CA VAL A 98 -0.70 -7.50 4.60
C VAL A 98 -0.34 -8.89 4.10
N LEU A 99 0.27 -8.97 2.93
CA LEU A 99 0.62 -10.26 2.33
C LEU A 99 1.92 -10.19 1.52
N GLU A 100 2.52 -11.36 1.32
CA GLU A 100 3.59 -11.60 0.37
C GLU A 100 3.14 -12.62 -0.68
N ILE A 101 3.68 -12.49 -1.89
CA ILE A 101 3.51 -13.49 -2.94
C ILE A 101 4.86 -14.14 -3.20
N MET A 102 4.92 -15.46 -3.00
CA MET A 102 6.11 -16.27 -3.26
C MET A 102 5.83 -17.32 -4.34
N MET A 103 6.73 -17.44 -5.29
CA MET A 103 6.66 -18.45 -6.33
C MET A 103 7.89 -19.37 -6.26
N ARG A 104 7.65 -20.68 -6.21
CA ARG A 104 8.68 -21.69 -6.13
C ARG A 104 8.63 -22.60 -7.35
N PHE A 105 9.72 -22.65 -8.10
CA PHE A 105 9.86 -23.56 -9.23
C PHE A 105 10.45 -24.89 -8.81
N TYR A 106 10.02 -25.95 -9.49
CA TYR A 106 10.56 -27.31 -9.34
C TYR A 106 11.20 -27.77 -10.65
N LYS A 107 12.21 -28.62 -10.53
CA LYS A 107 12.80 -29.31 -11.70
C LYS A 107 11.80 -30.37 -12.16
N PRO A 108 11.38 -30.36 -13.45
CA PRO A 108 10.35 -31.28 -13.95
C PRO A 108 10.95 -32.65 -14.33
N GLU A 109 11.72 -33.24 -13.43
CA GLU A 109 12.32 -34.58 -13.61
C GLU A 109 11.60 -35.56 -12.67
N PRO A 110 10.86 -36.58 -13.19
CA PRO A 110 10.02 -37.46 -12.36
C PRO A 110 10.76 -38.12 -11.19
N ASP A 111 11.97 -38.63 -11.45
CA ASP A 111 12.78 -39.32 -10.43
C ASP A 111 13.59 -38.37 -9.53
N LYS A 112 13.58 -37.08 -9.81
CA LYS A 112 14.35 -36.04 -9.10
C LYS A 112 13.54 -34.76 -8.90
N LEU A 113 12.26 -34.92 -8.63
CA LEU A 113 11.37 -33.78 -8.38
C LEU A 113 11.80 -33.04 -7.12
N ARG A 114 12.46 -31.91 -7.29
CA ARG A 114 12.95 -31.05 -6.22
C ARG A 114 12.86 -29.58 -6.60
N PRO A 115 12.82 -28.67 -5.65
CA PRO A 115 12.90 -27.23 -5.93
C PRO A 115 14.14 -26.89 -6.75
N THR A 116 14.06 -25.88 -7.60
CA THR A 116 15.24 -25.26 -8.20
C THR A 116 16.12 -24.65 -7.11
N ASP A 117 17.45 -24.69 -7.28
CA ASP A 117 18.41 -24.38 -6.21
C ASP A 117 18.41 -22.87 -5.80
N ARG A 118 17.76 -22.00 -6.59
CA ARG A 118 17.63 -20.57 -6.27
C ARG A 118 16.17 -20.19 -6.21
N MET A 119 15.77 -19.60 -5.08
CA MET A 119 14.47 -19.00 -4.86
C MET A 119 14.69 -17.56 -4.39
N ILE A 120 13.96 -16.60 -4.98
CA ILE A 120 13.84 -15.28 -4.40
C ILE A 120 12.89 -15.43 -3.22
N ALA A 121 13.40 -15.28 -2.00
CA ALA A 121 12.65 -15.54 -0.79
C ALA A 121 11.76 -14.37 -0.36
N HIS A 122 12.10 -13.15 -0.79
CA HIS A 122 11.36 -11.92 -0.45
C HIS A 122 11.45 -10.92 -1.60
N THR A 123 10.33 -10.32 -1.96
CA THR A 123 10.26 -9.27 -3.00
C THR A 123 9.67 -7.98 -2.47
N GLY A 124 8.68 -8.05 -1.61
CA GLY A 124 7.99 -6.94 -0.98
C GLY A 124 6.68 -7.37 -0.35
N PHE A 125 6.24 -6.60 0.62
CA PHE A 125 4.93 -6.75 1.25
C PHE A 125 3.91 -5.92 0.47
N LEU A 126 2.78 -6.52 0.16
CA LEU A 126 1.61 -5.84 -0.38
C LEU A 126 0.69 -5.46 0.78
N ILE A 127 0.29 -4.22 0.84
CA ILE A 127 -0.60 -3.70 1.87
C ILE A 127 -1.85 -3.14 1.20
N PHE A 128 -3.02 -3.59 1.65
CA PHE A 128 -4.31 -3.12 1.17
C PHE A 128 -5.14 -2.61 2.33
N ALA A 129 -5.94 -1.58 2.10
CA ALA A 129 -6.85 -1.03 3.10
C ALA A 129 -7.97 -0.21 2.43
N ARG A 130 -8.97 0.20 3.22
CA ARG A 130 -10.07 1.06 2.77
C ARG A 130 -10.31 2.18 3.77
N PRO A 131 -10.44 3.45 3.32
CA PRO A 131 -10.87 4.52 4.22
C PRO A 131 -12.33 4.28 4.64
N VAL A 132 -12.59 4.47 5.93
CA VAL A 132 -13.93 4.34 6.51
C VAL A 132 -14.38 5.66 7.11
N ILE A 133 -15.70 5.82 7.29
CA ILE A 133 -16.27 6.91 8.06
C ILE A 133 -16.47 6.37 9.46
N ILE A 134 -15.77 6.94 10.44
CA ILE A 134 -15.98 6.64 11.85
C ILE A 134 -16.76 7.80 12.46
N ASP A 135 -17.89 7.50 13.06
CA ASP A 135 -18.66 8.48 13.84
C ASP A 135 -18.05 8.58 15.25
N HIS A 136 -17.14 9.50 15.42
CA HIS A 136 -16.50 9.77 16.71
C HIS A 136 -17.43 10.44 17.75
N SER A 137 -18.67 10.77 17.37
CA SER A 137 -19.65 11.40 18.28
C SER A 137 -20.22 10.42 19.31
N GLN A 138 -20.00 9.11 19.15
CA GLN A 138 -20.48 8.06 20.06
C GLN A 138 -19.39 7.47 20.97
N ASP A 139 -18.13 7.89 20.85
CA ASP A 139 -17.04 7.45 21.74
C ASP A 139 -17.05 8.20 23.07
N ASP A 140 -18.14 8.03 23.85
CA ASP A 140 -18.13 8.27 25.30
C ASP A 140 -17.57 7.02 26.02
N THR A 141 -16.40 6.58 25.57
CA THR A 141 -15.69 5.44 26.19
C THR A 141 -14.47 5.94 26.97
N SER A 142 -14.73 6.76 28.00
CA SER A 142 -13.80 6.95 29.12
C SER A 142 -13.66 5.70 30.02
N ALA A 143 -14.10 4.51 29.57
CA ALA A 143 -14.25 3.34 30.44
C ALA A 143 -13.38 2.11 30.07
N ILE A 144 -12.50 2.15 29.06
CA ILE A 144 -11.72 0.94 28.66
C ILE A 144 -10.19 1.13 28.73
N LEU A 145 -9.70 2.13 29.46
CA LEU A 145 -8.24 2.31 29.64
C LEU A 145 -7.71 1.88 31.01
N GLU A 146 -8.47 1.14 31.81
CA GLU A 146 -8.04 0.62 33.12
C GLU A 146 -8.10 -0.90 33.28
N GLU A 147 -7.98 -1.69 32.23
CA GLU A 147 -7.66 -3.12 32.42
C GLU A 147 -6.22 -3.38 32.03
N GLY A 148 -5.40 -3.48 33.13
CA GLY A 148 -3.97 -3.65 33.10
C GLY A 148 -3.51 -4.90 32.35
N TRP A 149 -2.47 -4.71 31.59
CA TRP A 149 -1.55 -5.76 31.25
C TRP A 149 -0.59 -5.95 32.44
N GLU A 150 -0.92 -6.86 33.34
CA GLU A 150 0.08 -7.41 34.25
C GLU A 150 1.01 -8.31 33.40
N ALA A 151 2.27 -7.93 33.37
CA ALA A 151 3.33 -8.74 32.80
C ALA A 151 3.56 -9.92 33.75
N ASP A 152 3.00 -11.08 33.46
CA ASP A 152 3.34 -12.31 34.15
C ASP A 152 4.73 -12.79 33.74
N ASP A 153 5.57 -12.88 34.73
CA ASP A 153 6.91 -13.48 34.80
C ASP A 153 7.05 -14.74 33.95
N ILE A 154 8.05 -14.75 33.08
CA ILE A 154 8.65 -15.98 32.58
C ILE A 154 10.04 -16.10 33.25
N SER A 155 10.07 -16.90 34.30
CA SER A 155 11.30 -17.48 34.87
C SER A 155 11.85 -18.57 33.96
#